data_ccdfed1e0780c5b03cf68103a6aec554
#
_entry.id   ccdfed1e0780c5b03cf68103a6aec554
#
_cell.length_a   1.000
_cell.length_b   1.000
_cell.length_c   1.000
_cell.angle_alpha   90.00
_cell.angle_beta   90.00
_cell.angle_gamma   90.00
#
_symmetry.space_group_name_H-M   'P 1'
#
loop_
_entity.id
_entity.type
_entity.pdbx_description
1 polymer ?
#
loop_
_entity_poly.entity_id
_entity_poly.type
_entity_poly.pdbx_seq_one_letter_code
_entity_poly.pdbx_strand_id
1 'polypeptide(L)'
;MKYIALNGWIYCGFGGEKKPREFIDWAAAQGLDGVELTVGDCLPVDTTETEAKELAAYAKAKGIGLRSLATGAGWGKWLCADDPAERAETIVFVKKYLQLAAWLGAETVLVVPGATRVAWDASHAEVSYKNAWENATASIRELVPVAESLGVNLALENVWNRFLISPMEWKLFLDQFKSKRVGLYFDAANCCLNCRPEDFPEILGDYIKAVHLKNFEESDSAGGLHGFGDDLFKGVVDFKKLFAAFAKIGYAGPYTVEMIPFSRLPDLVMPDAALAEKMAAQIKELKAL
;
A
#
# COMPACT_ATOMS: atom_id res chain seq x y z
N MET A 1 -3.59 15.52 -15.17
CA MET A 1 -4.27 15.60 -13.86
C MET A 1 -3.84 14.37 -13.06
N LYS A 2 -3.56 14.52 -11.76
CA LYS A 2 -3.17 13.38 -10.91
C LYS A 2 -4.36 12.44 -10.73
N TYR A 3 -4.16 11.13 -10.87
CA TYR A 3 -5.14 10.14 -10.45
C TYR A 3 -4.98 9.89 -8.96
N ILE A 4 -6.03 10.13 -8.17
CA ILE A 4 -6.02 9.90 -6.72
C ILE A 4 -7.21 9.05 -6.32
N ALA A 5 -6.95 7.86 -5.78
CA ALA A 5 -7.93 6.90 -5.27
C ALA A 5 -8.10 7.00 -3.75
N LEU A 6 -9.12 6.36 -3.22
CA LEU A 6 -9.31 6.11 -1.79
C LEU A 6 -9.08 4.64 -1.49
N ASN A 7 -8.39 4.35 -0.37
CA ASN A 7 -8.15 2.99 0.09
C ASN A 7 -9.40 2.37 0.73
N GLY A 8 -9.58 1.07 0.51
CA GLY A 8 -10.76 0.32 0.94
C GLY A 8 -10.95 0.23 2.44
N TRP A 9 -9.88 0.19 3.22
CA TRP A 9 -10.03 0.15 4.69
C TRP A 9 -10.74 1.38 5.25
N ILE A 10 -10.60 2.54 4.60
CA ILE A 10 -11.25 3.78 5.05
C ILE A 10 -12.78 3.71 4.87
N TYR A 11 -13.26 3.08 3.80
CA TYR A 11 -14.70 2.99 3.51
C TYR A 11 -15.32 1.66 3.90
N CYS A 12 -14.65 0.55 3.62
CA CYS A 12 -15.18 -0.80 3.84
C CYS A 12 -14.87 -1.36 5.23
N GLY A 13 -13.95 -0.72 5.99
CA GLY A 13 -13.45 -1.25 7.25
C GLY A 13 -12.46 -2.40 7.08
N PHE A 14 -11.85 -2.82 8.20
CA PHE A 14 -10.87 -3.91 8.22
C PHE A 14 -11.49 -5.31 8.18
N GLY A 15 -12.78 -5.44 8.39
CA GLY A 15 -13.51 -6.70 8.28
C GLY A 15 -14.31 -6.84 6.98
N GLY A 16 -14.22 -5.88 6.08
CA GLY A 16 -14.99 -5.86 4.84
C GLY A 16 -16.49 -5.73 5.09
N GLU A 17 -16.89 -4.83 5.99
CA GLU A 17 -18.28 -4.58 6.36
C GLU A 17 -19.12 -4.12 5.15
N LYS A 18 -18.49 -3.44 4.20
CA LYS A 18 -19.11 -3.03 2.93
C LYS A 18 -18.48 -3.75 1.76
N LYS A 19 -19.28 -3.95 0.70
CA LYS A 19 -18.87 -4.70 -0.48
C LYS A 19 -18.23 -3.81 -1.55
N PRO A 20 -17.41 -4.38 -2.48
CA PRO A 20 -16.71 -3.60 -3.50
C PRO A 20 -17.63 -2.72 -4.35
N ARG A 21 -18.82 -3.20 -4.72
CA ARG A 21 -19.78 -2.43 -5.54
C ARG A 21 -20.33 -1.23 -4.79
N GLU A 22 -20.61 -1.36 -3.49
CA GLU A 22 -21.05 -0.24 -2.63
C GLU A 22 -19.96 0.84 -2.57
N PHE A 23 -18.70 0.42 -2.43
CA PHE A 23 -17.57 1.35 -2.42
C PHE A 23 -17.41 2.07 -3.76
N ILE A 24 -17.52 1.36 -4.88
CA ILE A 24 -17.46 1.93 -6.22
C ILE A 24 -18.59 2.94 -6.43
N ASP A 25 -19.82 2.62 -6.04
CA ASP A 25 -20.97 3.52 -6.17
C ASP A 25 -20.81 4.78 -5.32
N TRP A 26 -20.35 4.62 -4.08
CA TRP A 26 -20.09 5.75 -3.19
C TRP A 26 -18.96 6.63 -3.74
N ALA A 27 -17.86 6.04 -4.20
CA ALA A 27 -16.73 6.79 -4.76
C ALA A 27 -17.13 7.57 -6.02
N ALA A 28 -17.97 6.98 -6.88
CA ALA A 28 -18.53 7.65 -8.04
C ALA A 28 -19.43 8.84 -7.64
N ALA A 29 -20.27 8.67 -6.61
CA ALA A 29 -21.10 9.76 -6.07
C ALA A 29 -20.26 10.90 -5.47
N GLN A 30 -19.09 10.58 -4.90
CA GLN A 30 -18.13 11.56 -4.39
C GLN A 30 -17.29 12.22 -5.50
N GLY A 31 -17.33 11.71 -6.73
CA GLY A 31 -16.51 12.22 -7.85
C GLY A 31 -15.02 11.89 -7.73
N LEU A 32 -14.69 10.76 -7.12
CA LEU A 32 -13.31 10.25 -7.02
C LEU A 32 -12.85 9.67 -8.35
N ASP A 33 -11.53 9.61 -8.60
CA ASP A 33 -10.95 8.98 -9.79
C ASP A 33 -10.97 7.45 -9.71
N GLY A 34 -10.89 6.90 -8.50
CA GLY A 34 -10.82 5.47 -8.30
C GLY A 34 -10.88 5.05 -6.84
N VAL A 35 -10.82 3.75 -6.67
CA VAL A 35 -10.71 3.09 -5.37
C VAL A 35 -9.60 2.05 -5.40
N GLU A 36 -9.00 1.81 -4.23
CA GLU A 36 -8.09 0.71 -4.02
C GLU A 36 -8.79 -0.35 -3.18
N LEU A 37 -9.10 -1.48 -3.79
CA LEU A 37 -9.78 -2.58 -3.11
C LEU A 37 -8.80 -3.34 -2.21
N THR A 38 -9.26 -3.72 -1.01
CA THR A 38 -8.48 -4.48 -0.03
C THR A 38 -8.83 -5.96 -0.11
N VAL A 39 -7.86 -6.76 -0.57
CA VAL A 39 -8.02 -8.21 -0.77
C VAL A 39 -7.84 -8.94 0.55
N GLY A 40 -8.81 -9.80 0.87
CA GLY A 40 -8.94 -10.45 2.18
C GLY A 40 -9.93 -9.75 3.10
N ASP A 41 -10.29 -8.50 2.80
CA ASP A 41 -11.29 -7.71 3.52
C ASP A 41 -12.52 -7.46 2.64
N CYS A 42 -12.60 -6.32 1.95
CA CYS A 42 -13.76 -6.01 1.11
C CYS A 42 -13.83 -6.87 -0.17
N LEU A 43 -12.71 -7.33 -0.70
CA LEU A 43 -12.63 -8.21 -1.86
C LEU A 43 -12.13 -9.60 -1.43
N PRO A 44 -12.93 -10.68 -1.56
CA PRO A 44 -12.49 -12.01 -1.19
C PRO A 44 -11.27 -12.51 -2.00
N VAL A 45 -10.37 -13.24 -1.33
CA VAL A 45 -9.14 -13.80 -1.96
C VAL A 45 -9.49 -14.86 -3.02
N ASP A 46 -10.61 -15.52 -2.87
CA ASP A 46 -11.14 -16.57 -3.77
C ASP A 46 -12.08 -16.04 -4.87
N THR A 47 -12.11 -14.72 -5.06
CA THR A 47 -12.86 -14.09 -6.17
C THR A 47 -12.43 -14.72 -7.49
N THR A 48 -13.39 -15.24 -8.23
CA THR A 48 -13.17 -15.91 -9.51
C THR A 48 -12.84 -14.94 -10.63
N GLU A 49 -12.28 -15.43 -11.73
CA GLU A 49 -11.99 -14.62 -12.91
C GLU A 49 -13.24 -13.90 -13.45
N THR A 50 -14.38 -14.60 -13.48
CA THR A 50 -15.65 -14.04 -13.96
C THR A 50 -16.10 -12.89 -13.07
N GLU A 51 -16.13 -13.09 -11.76
CA GLU A 51 -16.52 -12.05 -10.78
C GLU A 51 -15.59 -10.84 -10.83
N ALA A 52 -14.27 -11.08 -10.95
CA ALA A 52 -13.29 -10.00 -11.05
C ALA A 52 -13.49 -9.17 -12.32
N LYS A 53 -13.69 -9.82 -13.47
CA LYS A 53 -13.96 -9.13 -14.74
C LYS A 53 -15.29 -8.37 -14.74
N GLU A 54 -16.32 -8.94 -14.14
CA GLU A 54 -17.61 -8.25 -13.95
C GLU A 54 -17.47 -7.02 -13.05
N LEU A 55 -16.69 -7.13 -11.96
CA LEU A 55 -16.42 -6.01 -11.07
C LEU A 55 -15.63 -4.91 -11.77
N ALA A 56 -14.61 -5.27 -12.55
CA ALA A 56 -13.84 -4.33 -13.36
C ALA A 56 -14.71 -3.59 -14.39
N ALA A 57 -15.57 -4.34 -15.08
CA ALA A 57 -16.53 -3.74 -16.03
C ALA A 57 -17.51 -2.78 -15.32
N TYR A 58 -17.98 -3.17 -14.14
CA TYR A 58 -18.85 -2.33 -13.30
C TYR A 58 -18.17 -1.02 -12.88
N ALA A 59 -16.95 -1.09 -12.35
CA ALA A 59 -16.18 0.08 -11.95
C ALA A 59 -15.95 1.02 -13.15
N LYS A 60 -15.56 0.46 -14.29
CA LYS A 60 -15.39 1.21 -15.55
C LYS A 60 -16.67 1.92 -16.00
N ALA A 61 -17.81 1.25 -15.90
CA ALA A 61 -19.12 1.84 -16.26
C ALA A 61 -19.50 3.02 -15.34
N LYS A 62 -18.99 3.02 -14.08
CA LYS A 62 -19.16 4.10 -13.12
C LYS A 62 -18.09 5.20 -13.25
N GLY A 63 -17.10 5.05 -14.13
CA GLY A 63 -15.98 5.96 -14.28
C GLY A 63 -14.94 5.85 -13.16
N ILE A 64 -14.92 4.73 -12.40
CA ILE A 64 -14.01 4.49 -11.28
C ILE A 64 -12.86 3.58 -11.72
N GLY A 65 -11.63 4.03 -11.50
CA GLY A 65 -10.43 3.24 -11.76
C GLY A 65 -10.10 2.27 -10.62
N LEU A 66 -9.55 1.12 -10.99
CA LEU A 66 -9.01 0.10 -10.06
C LEU A 66 -7.53 -0.12 -10.38
N ARG A 67 -6.67 0.90 -10.18
CA ARG A 67 -5.27 0.84 -10.63
C ARG A 67 -4.35 0.11 -9.66
N SER A 68 -4.71 0.05 -8.39
CA SER A 68 -3.95 -0.66 -7.36
C SER A 68 -4.86 -1.49 -6.45
N LEU A 69 -4.28 -2.50 -5.83
CA LEU A 69 -4.92 -3.32 -4.79
C LEU A 69 -4.02 -3.33 -3.55
N ALA A 70 -4.64 -3.38 -2.36
CA ALA A 70 -3.96 -3.54 -1.09
C ALA A 70 -4.38 -4.85 -0.39
N THR A 71 -3.61 -5.30 0.59
CA THR A 71 -3.93 -6.44 1.45
C THR A 71 -3.25 -6.33 2.80
N GLY A 72 -3.95 -6.67 3.88
CA GLY A 72 -3.40 -6.83 5.22
C GLY A 72 -2.78 -8.21 5.50
N ALA A 73 -2.90 -9.16 4.57
CA ALA A 73 -2.44 -10.55 4.79
C ALA A 73 -0.92 -10.66 5.07
N GLY A 74 -0.12 -9.71 4.57
CA GLY A 74 1.32 -9.64 4.81
C GLY A 74 1.72 -9.36 6.25
N TRP A 75 0.80 -9.05 7.13
CA TRP A 75 1.07 -8.87 8.56
C TRP A 75 1.01 -10.19 9.34
N GLY A 76 0.22 -11.16 8.89
CA GLY A 76 0.08 -12.45 9.55
C GLY A 76 1.06 -13.53 9.08
N LYS A 77 1.56 -13.41 7.84
CA LYS A 77 2.52 -14.37 7.24
C LYS A 77 3.53 -13.61 6.39
N TRP A 78 4.82 -13.89 6.60
CA TRP A 78 5.89 -13.08 6.02
C TRP A 78 6.64 -13.78 4.89
N LEU A 79 6.91 -13.07 3.83
CA LEU A 79 7.84 -13.50 2.77
C LEU A 79 9.27 -13.71 3.30
N CYS A 80 9.61 -13.10 4.44
CA CYS A 80 10.92 -13.18 5.07
C CYS A 80 10.99 -14.14 6.26
N ALA A 81 9.91 -14.85 6.61
CA ALA A 81 9.87 -15.74 7.78
C ALA A 81 11.03 -16.76 7.75
N ASP A 82 11.54 -17.16 8.93
CA ASP A 82 12.53 -18.24 9.03
C ASP A 82 11.91 -19.60 8.73
N ASP A 83 10.62 -19.78 9.00
CA ASP A 83 9.88 -20.99 8.62
C ASP A 83 9.67 -21.06 7.10
N PRO A 84 10.24 -22.06 6.41
CA PRO A 84 10.04 -22.20 4.96
C PRO A 84 8.60 -22.56 4.57
N ALA A 85 7.81 -23.17 5.45
CA ALA A 85 6.41 -23.49 5.19
C ALA A 85 5.58 -22.21 5.15
N GLU A 86 5.78 -21.29 6.09
CA GLU A 86 5.14 -19.99 6.08
C GLU A 86 5.47 -19.18 4.81
N ARG A 87 6.76 -19.14 4.41
CA ARG A 87 7.16 -18.49 3.15
C ARG A 87 6.45 -19.07 1.94
N ALA A 88 6.39 -20.42 1.85
CA ALA A 88 5.73 -21.10 0.73
C ALA A 88 4.23 -20.76 0.66
N GLU A 89 3.52 -20.75 1.78
CA GLU A 89 2.11 -20.35 1.85
C GLU A 89 1.93 -18.89 1.43
N THR A 90 2.80 -18.00 1.90
CA THR A 90 2.76 -16.57 1.54
C THR A 90 3.01 -16.36 0.05
N ILE A 91 3.97 -17.08 -0.54
CA ILE A 91 4.24 -17.05 -1.98
C ILE A 91 3.01 -17.51 -2.78
N VAL A 92 2.34 -18.58 -2.35
CA VAL A 92 1.11 -19.06 -2.98
C VAL A 92 0.00 -18.00 -2.93
N PHE A 93 -0.17 -17.34 -1.77
CA PHE A 93 -1.12 -16.24 -1.63
C PHE A 93 -0.79 -15.09 -2.59
N VAL A 94 0.46 -14.63 -2.64
CA VAL A 94 0.86 -13.49 -3.49
C VAL A 94 0.69 -13.83 -4.98
N LYS A 95 0.93 -15.08 -5.40
CA LYS A 95 0.67 -15.53 -6.78
C LYS A 95 -0.83 -15.41 -7.14
N LYS A 96 -1.72 -15.82 -6.24
CA LYS A 96 -3.18 -15.64 -6.43
C LYS A 96 -3.56 -14.16 -6.45
N TYR A 97 -2.98 -13.36 -5.59
CA TYR A 97 -3.22 -11.93 -5.49
C TYR A 97 -2.80 -11.19 -6.78
N LEU A 98 -1.63 -11.51 -7.34
CA LEU A 98 -1.19 -11.02 -8.65
C LEU A 98 -2.15 -11.41 -9.78
N GLN A 99 -2.66 -12.66 -9.76
CA GLN A 99 -3.63 -13.14 -10.73
C GLN A 99 -4.96 -12.39 -10.64
N LEU A 100 -5.45 -12.16 -9.41
CA LEU A 100 -6.65 -11.37 -9.17
C LEU A 100 -6.51 -9.93 -9.68
N ALA A 101 -5.35 -9.30 -9.44
CA ALA A 101 -5.05 -7.98 -9.97
C ALA A 101 -5.11 -7.94 -11.50
N ALA A 102 -4.53 -8.94 -12.17
CA ALA A 102 -4.60 -9.05 -13.62
C ALA A 102 -6.04 -9.18 -14.14
N TRP A 103 -6.89 -9.96 -13.49
CA TRP A 103 -8.32 -10.10 -13.86
C TRP A 103 -9.11 -8.81 -13.67
N LEU A 104 -8.78 -8.02 -12.64
CA LEU A 104 -9.38 -6.72 -12.38
C LEU A 104 -8.84 -5.61 -13.30
N GLY A 105 -7.72 -5.87 -13.99
CA GLY A 105 -7.01 -4.85 -14.77
C GLY A 105 -6.22 -3.86 -13.92
N ALA A 106 -5.92 -4.23 -12.66
CA ALA A 106 -5.08 -3.42 -11.78
C ALA A 106 -3.60 -3.51 -12.20
N GLU A 107 -2.91 -2.39 -12.11
CA GLU A 107 -1.50 -2.27 -12.54
C GLU A 107 -0.52 -2.74 -11.47
N THR A 108 -0.93 -2.64 -10.19
CA THR A 108 0.00 -2.76 -9.04
C THR A 108 -0.70 -3.43 -7.85
N VAL A 109 0.02 -4.33 -7.19
CA VAL A 109 -0.37 -4.89 -5.90
C VAL A 109 0.59 -4.45 -4.81
N LEU A 110 0.03 -4.09 -3.63
CA LEU A 110 0.78 -3.81 -2.43
C LEU A 110 1.14 -5.11 -1.71
N VAL A 111 2.41 -5.30 -1.40
CA VAL A 111 2.89 -6.45 -0.63
C VAL A 111 3.85 -5.98 0.46
N VAL A 112 3.59 -6.36 1.70
CA VAL A 112 4.57 -6.19 2.79
C VAL A 112 5.69 -7.21 2.60
N PRO A 113 6.97 -6.79 2.49
CA PRO A 113 8.08 -7.73 2.21
C PRO A 113 8.38 -8.67 3.37
N GLY A 114 7.76 -8.44 4.52
CA GLY A 114 8.00 -9.09 5.80
C GLY A 114 8.49 -8.10 6.84
N ALA A 115 8.92 -8.61 7.98
CA ALA A 115 9.37 -7.82 9.12
C ALA A 115 10.52 -8.52 9.85
N THR A 116 11.32 -7.76 10.61
CA THR A 116 12.15 -8.37 11.65
C THR A 116 11.35 -8.55 12.93
N ARG A 117 10.45 -7.63 13.20
CA ARG A 117 9.51 -7.64 14.32
C ARG A 117 8.40 -6.62 14.09
N VAL A 118 7.19 -6.92 14.55
CA VAL A 118 6.08 -5.97 14.64
C VAL A 118 5.68 -5.76 16.11
N ALA A 119 5.41 -4.52 16.50
CA ALA A 119 5.18 -4.19 17.90
C ALA A 119 3.82 -4.67 18.42
N TRP A 120 2.85 -4.81 17.55
CA TRP A 120 1.45 -5.18 17.87
C TRP A 120 1.19 -6.68 17.79
N ASP A 121 2.13 -7.48 17.29
CA ASP A 121 2.04 -8.95 17.28
C ASP A 121 3.32 -9.55 17.88
N ALA A 122 3.31 -9.70 19.20
CA ALA A 122 4.40 -10.33 19.93
C ALA A 122 4.41 -11.87 19.80
N SER A 123 3.38 -12.46 19.19
CA SER A 123 3.28 -13.92 18.99
C SER A 123 4.06 -14.38 17.77
N HIS A 124 4.28 -13.50 16.78
CA HIS A 124 5.09 -13.83 15.61
C HIS A 124 6.57 -13.89 15.98
N ALA A 125 7.25 -14.94 15.53
CA ALA A 125 8.67 -15.13 15.76
C ALA A 125 9.51 -13.99 15.15
N GLU A 126 10.46 -13.46 15.92
CA GLU A 126 11.40 -12.46 15.39
C GLU A 126 12.33 -13.09 14.36
N VAL A 127 12.60 -12.34 13.28
CA VAL A 127 13.52 -12.73 12.21
C VAL A 127 14.74 -11.81 12.25
N SER A 128 15.95 -12.36 12.21
CA SER A 128 17.15 -11.52 12.14
C SER A 128 17.16 -10.69 10.85
N TYR A 129 17.76 -9.50 10.88
CA TYR A 129 17.80 -8.63 9.70
C TYR A 129 18.44 -9.31 8.48
N LYS A 130 19.51 -10.09 8.72
CA LYS A 130 20.17 -10.88 7.68
C LYS A 130 19.23 -11.91 7.07
N ASN A 131 18.54 -12.69 7.91
CA ASN A 131 17.60 -13.69 7.44
C ASN A 131 16.41 -13.05 6.72
N ALA A 132 15.88 -11.95 7.25
CA ALA A 132 14.79 -11.20 6.60
C ALA A 132 15.20 -10.78 5.19
N TRP A 133 16.41 -10.26 5.01
CA TRP A 133 16.95 -9.88 3.71
C TRP A 133 17.08 -11.06 2.75
N GLU A 134 17.73 -12.14 3.20
CA GLU A 134 17.99 -13.33 2.37
C GLU A 134 16.68 -14.05 2.00
N ASN A 135 15.79 -14.27 2.98
CA ASN A 135 14.52 -14.96 2.79
C ASN A 135 13.56 -14.16 1.92
N ALA A 136 13.39 -12.84 2.18
CA ALA A 136 12.56 -11.99 1.34
C ALA A 136 13.08 -11.93 -0.10
N THR A 137 14.41 -11.83 -0.29
CA THR A 137 15.02 -11.86 -1.61
C THR A 137 14.71 -13.17 -2.35
N ALA A 138 14.82 -14.30 -1.68
CA ALA A 138 14.51 -15.61 -2.27
C ALA A 138 13.03 -15.72 -2.65
N SER A 139 12.13 -15.35 -1.75
CA SER A 139 10.68 -15.39 -1.96
C SER A 139 10.23 -14.48 -3.11
N ILE A 140 10.77 -13.25 -3.16
CA ILE A 140 10.42 -12.29 -4.23
C ILE A 140 10.93 -12.80 -5.58
N ARG A 141 12.12 -13.40 -5.66
CA ARG A 141 12.62 -14.00 -6.91
C ARG A 141 11.69 -15.05 -7.49
N GLU A 142 10.99 -15.81 -6.66
CA GLU A 142 9.97 -16.76 -7.15
C GLU A 142 8.71 -16.06 -7.68
N LEU A 143 8.42 -14.85 -7.24
CA LEU A 143 7.25 -14.07 -7.65
C LEU A 143 7.52 -13.27 -8.93
N VAL A 144 8.76 -12.91 -9.21
CA VAL A 144 9.16 -12.10 -10.39
C VAL A 144 8.57 -12.65 -11.69
N PRO A 145 8.76 -13.95 -12.06
CA PRO A 145 8.25 -14.47 -13.33
C PRO A 145 6.72 -14.39 -13.43
N VAL A 146 6.01 -14.51 -12.30
CA VAL A 146 4.55 -14.39 -12.26
C VAL A 146 4.12 -12.94 -12.50
N ALA A 147 4.73 -11.99 -11.80
CA ALA A 147 4.46 -10.56 -11.99
C ALA A 147 4.73 -10.12 -13.45
N GLU A 148 5.82 -10.61 -14.05
CA GLU A 148 6.17 -10.33 -15.44
C GLU A 148 5.16 -10.93 -16.42
N SER A 149 4.78 -12.20 -16.26
CA SER A 149 3.84 -12.88 -17.14
C SER A 149 2.44 -12.26 -17.12
N LEU A 150 2.01 -11.77 -15.95
CA LEU A 150 0.72 -11.12 -15.76
C LEU A 150 0.74 -9.62 -16.09
N GLY A 151 1.92 -9.04 -16.25
CA GLY A 151 2.07 -7.60 -16.48
C GLY A 151 1.70 -6.72 -15.28
N VAL A 152 1.64 -7.29 -14.07
CA VAL A 152 1.28 -6.61 -12.82
C VAL A 152 2.55 -6.25 -12.03
N ASN A 153 2.60 -5.08 -11.43
CA ASN A 153 3.70 -4.69 -10.57
C ASN A 153 3.55 -5.31 -9.18
N LEU A 154 4.58 -6.02 -8.74
CA LEU A 154 4.77 -6.46 -7.36
C LEU A 154 5.46 -5.32 -6.61
N ALA A 155 4.69 -4.49 -5.93
CA ALA A 155 5.19 -3.33 -5.22
C ALA A 155 5.26 -3.60 -3.72
N LEU A 156 6.48 -3.52 -3.19
CA LEU A 156 6.77 -3.76 -1.78
C LEU A 156 6.57 -2.46 -0.99
N GLU A 157 5.87 -2.51 0.13
CA GLU A 157 5.56 -1.31 0.90
C GLU A 157 6.60 -1.04 2.01
N ASN A 158 7.00 0.23 2.16
CA ASN A 158 7.71 0.71 3.33
C ASN A 158 6.72 0.88 4.49
N VAL A 159 6.89 0.05 5.50
CA VAL A 159 6.02 -0.02 6.69
C VAL A 159 6.82 -0.04 7.99
N TRP A 160 6.14 -0.02 9.14
CA TRP A 160 6.80 -0.07 10.45
C TRP A 160 7.13 -1.50 10.89
N ASN A 161 7.98 -2.16 10.11
CA ASN A 161 8.37 -3.56 10.25
C ASN A 161 9.83 -3.76 10.67
N ARG A 162 10.57 -2.68 10.95
CA ARG A 162 12.00 -2.68 11.29
C ARG A 162 12.89 -3.32 10.21
N PHE A 163 12.43 -3.26 8.97
CA PHE A 163 13.11 -3.82 7.81
C PHE A 163 12.99 -2.86 6.61
N LEU A 164 14.08 -2.62 5.90
CA LEU A 164 14.15 -1.68 4.77
C LEU A 164 13.69 -0.27 5.15
N ILE A 165 14.43 0.38 6.04
CA ILE A 165 14.04 1.63 6.69
C ILE A 165 14.32 2.85 5.81
N SER A 166 15.49 2.89 5.11
CA SER A 166 15.93 4.05 4.35
C SER A 166 15.78 3.87 2.84
N PRO A 167 15.66 4.97 2.06
CA PRO A 167 15.57 4.87 0.60
C PRO A 167 16.84 4.25 -0.02
N MET A 168 17.99 4.34 0.65
CA MET A 168 19.22 3.70 0.18
C MET A 168 19.18 2.18 0.34
N GLU A 169 18.63 1.67 1.46
CA GLU A 169 18.39 0.23 1.64
C GLU A 169 17.38 -0.29 0.61
N TRP A 170 16.29 0.43 0.39
CA TRP A 170 15.30 0.10 -0.63
C TRP A 170 15.94 0.00 -2.02
N LYS A 171 16.77 0.98 -2.39
CA LYS A 171 17.48 0.93 -3.67
C LYS A 171 18.37 -0.29 -3.78
N LEU A 172 19.19 -0.56 -2.78
CA LEU A 172 20.07 -1.72 -2.75
C LEU A 172 19.29 -3.04 -2.82
N PHE A 173 18.15 -3.12 -2.13
CA PHE A 173 17.28 -4.29 -2.13
C PHE A 173 16.61 -4.51 -3.49
N LEU A 174 16.06 -3.47 -4.10
CA LEU A 174 15.35 -3.55 -5.37
C LEU A 174 16.28 -3.80 -6.56
N ASP A 175 17.51 -3.29 -6.52
CA ASP A 175 18.53 -3.49 -7.57
C ASP A 175 18.84 -4.98 -7.83
N GLN A 176 18.53 -5.88 -6.88
CA GLN A 176 18.79 -7.31 -6.99
C GLN A 176 17.86 -8.05 -7.96
N PHE A 177 16.65 -7.52 -8.25
CA PHE A 177 15.62 -8.29 -8.95
C PHE A 177 15.69 -8.16 -10.48
N LYS A 178 16.33 -7.12 -11.01
CA LYS A 178 16.50 -6.89 -12.47
C LYS A 178 15.19 -6.95 -13.26
N SER A 179 14.06 -6.65 -12.60
CA SER A 179 12.73 -6.67 -13.19
C SER A 179 12.07 -5.31 -13.10
N LYS A 180 11.42 -4.87 -14.18
CA LYS A 180 10.61 -3.65 -14.18
C LYS A 180 9.29 -3.82 -13.40
N ARG A 181 8.91 -5.05 -13.05
CA ARG A 181 7.67 -5.36 -12.32
C ARG A 181 7.85 -5.41 -10.82
N VAL A 182 9.08 -5.39 -10.31
CA VAL A 182 9.34 -5.30 -8.86
C VAL A 182 9.68 -3.85 -8.53
N GLY A 183 9.07 -3.32 -7.50
CA GLY A 183 9.32 -1.94 -7.08
C GLY A 183 8.78 -1.64 -5.71
N LEU A 184 8.69 -0.35 -5.40
CA LEU A 184 8.20 0.18 -4.15
C LEU A 184 6.73 0.61 -4.27
N TYR A 185 5.91 0.19 -3.34
CA TYR A 185 4.67 0.88 -2.98
C TYR A 185 5.03 1.90 -1.90
N PHE A 186 5.18 3.14 -2.30
CA PHE A 186 5.71 4.16 -1.38
C PHE A 186 4.60 4.74 -0.50
N ASP A 187 4.69 4.54 0.81
CA ASP A 187 3.87 5.26 1.79
C ASP A 187 4.63 6.47 2.33
N ALA A 188 4.06 7.65 2.11
CA ALA A 188 4.69 8.92 2.43
C ALA A 188 4.84 9.17 3.94
N ALA A 189 3.91 8.66 4.76
CA ALA A 189 3.92 8.88 6.20
C ALA A 189 4.71 7.80 6.95
N ASN A 190 4.71 6.56 6.47
CA ASN A 190 5.45 5.47 7.11
C ASN A 190 6.96 5.74 7.18
N CYS A 191 7.52 6.52 6.26
CA CYS A 191 8.95 6.86 6.29
C CYS A 191 9.29 8.03 7.23
N CYS A 192 8.32 8.85 7.66
CA CYS A 192 8.57 10.10 8.39
C CYS A 192 9.27 9.91 9.74
N LEU A 193 9.16 8.73 10.34
CA LEU A 193 9.86 8.43 11.60
C LEU A 193 11.40 8.46 11.44
N ASN A 194 11.92 8.16 10.26
CA ASN A 194 13.36 7.99 10.03
C ASN A 194 13.89 8.79 8.84
N CYS A 195 13.04 9.23 7.91
CA CYS A 195 13.44 9.82 6.63
C CYS A 195 12.49 10.95 6.22
N ARG A 196 12.92 11.76 5.26
CA ARG A 196 12.03 12.71 4.60
C ARG A 196 11.35 12.05 3.40
N PRO A 197 10.04 12.24 3.22
CA PRO A 197 9.31 11.62 2.10
C PRO A 197 9.86 11.99 0.72
N GLU A 198 10.36 13.20 0.55
CA GLU A 198 10.86 13.71 -0.74
C GLU A 198 12.15 13.04 -1.20
N ASP A 199 12.91 12.42 -0.30
CA ASP A 199 14.15 11.72 -0.63
C ASP A 199 13.89 10.41 -1.40
N PHE A 200 12.71 9.80 -1.21
CA PHE A 200 12.35 8.55 -1.89
C PHE A 200 12.19 8.69 -3.41
N PRO A 201 11.41 9.64 -3.95
CA PRO A 201 11.34 9.87 -5.39
C PRO A 201 12.71 10.16 -6.01
N GLU A 202 13.54 10.97 -5.36
CA GLU A 202 14.86 11.34 -5.88
C GLU A 202 15.80 10.13 -6.01
N ILE A 203 15.80 9.22 -5.03
CA ILE A 203 16.71 8.08 -4.96
C ILE A 203 16.18 6.88 -5.75
N LEU A 204 14.87 6.64 -5.69
CA LEU A 204 14.25 5.42 -6.21
C LEU A 204 13.65 5.55 -7.60
N GLY A 205 13.24 6.76 -8.02
CA GLY A 205 12.80 7.00 -9.40
C GLY A 205 11.78 5.96 -9.89
N ASP A 206 12.11 5.28 -10.99
CA ASP A 206 11.25 4.29 -11.66
C ASP A 206 10.90 3.04 -10.82
N TYR A 207 11.58 2.84 -9.68
CA TYR A 207 11.18 1.77 -8.76
C TYR A 207 9.83 2.03 -8.10
N ILE A 208 9.38 3.29 -7.97
CA ILE A 208 8.09 3.61 -7.34
C ILE A 208 6.95 3.26 -8.30
N LYS A 209 6.10 2.31 -7.91
CA LYS A 209 4.98 1.79 -8.72
C LYS A 209 3.64 2.36 -8.32
N ALA A 210 3.45 2.61 -7.04
CA ALA A 210 2.26 3.24 -6.48
C ALA A 210 2.62 4.01 -5.21
N VAL A 211 1.72 4.90 -4.77
CA VAL A 211 1.96 5.80 -3.64
C VAL A 211 0.75 5.82 -2.72
N HIS A 212 0.96 5.55 -1.44
CA HIS A 212 0.02 5.91 -0.39
C HIS A 212 0.26 7.34 0.10
N LEU A 213 -0.79 8.13 0.05
CA LEU A 213 -0.83 9.48 0.59
C LEU A 213 -1.42 9.42 1.99
N LYS A 214 -0.59 9.68 2.96
CA LYS A 214 -0.88 9.68 4.38
C LYS A 214 -0.07 10.81 5.03
N ASN A 215 -0.49 11.32 6.17
CA ASN A 215 0.31 12.27 6.94
C ASN A 215 0.66 11.72 8.31
N PHE A 216 1.68 12.29 8.91
CA PHE A 216 2.26 11.83 10.16
C PHE A 216 2.43 13.00 11.11
N GLU A 217 1.86 12.90 12.31
CA GLU A 217 1.99 13.92 13.34
C GLU A 217 3.17 13.57 14.25
N GLU A 218 4.19 14.42 14.27
CA GLU A 218 5.31 14.30 15.17
C GLU A 218 5.04 14.99 16.50
N SER A 219 5.59 14.43 17.58
CA SER A 219 5.70 15.12 18.85
C SER A 219 6.91 16.06 18.84
N ASP A 220 6.78 17.21 19.48
CA ASP A 220 7.85 18.18 19.68
C ASP A 220 8.83 17.81 20.80
N SER A 221 8.62 16.67 21.47
CA SER A 221 9.49 16.15 22.53
C SER A 221 10.18 14.84 22.16
N ALA A 222 11.46 14.69 22.53
CA ALA A 222 12.20 13.45 22.35
C ALA A 222 11.49 12.30 23.07
N GLY A 223 11.20 11.21 22.32
CA GLY A 223 10.41 10.09 22.81
C GLY A 223 8.92 10.37 22.93
N GLY A 224 8.45 11.50 22.40
CA GLY A 224 7.04 11.83 22.32
C GLY A 224 6.28 10.93 21.35
N LEU A 225 4.97 11.11 21.33
CA LEU A 225 4.10 10.32 20.50
C LEU A 225 4.10 10.79 19.07
N HIS A 226 4.18 9.80 18.23
CA HIS A 226 4.05 9.94 16.81
C HIS A 226 2.87 9.10 16.35
N GLY A 227 2.12 9.55 15.35
CA GLY A 227 0.99 8.78 14.86
C GLY A 227 0.37 9.33 13.59
N PHE A 228 -0.52 8.54 13.06
CA PHE A 228 -1.37 8.92 11.94
C PHE A 228 -2.66 9.51 12.50
N GLY A 229 -2.97 10.75 12.10
CA GLY A 229 -4.21 11.41 12.47
C GLY A 229 -5.34 11.09 11.49
N ASP A 230 -6.35 11.94 11.52
CA ASP A 230 -7.53 11.88 10.66
C ASP A 230 -7.59 13.02 9.62
N ASP A 231 -6.48 13.72 9.41
CA ASP A 231 -6.40 14.89 8.54
C ASP A 231 -5.14 14.85 7.69
N LEU A 232 -5.30 14.78 6.36
CA LEU A 232 -4.18 14.74 5.42
C LEU A 232 -3.29 15.97 5.46
N PHE A 233 -3.83 17.12 5.82
CA PHE A 233 -3.09 18.38 5.84
C PHE A 233 -2.48 18.71 7.21
N LYS A 234 -2.68 17.83 8.20
CA LYS A 234 -2.10 17.96 9.52
C LYS A 234 -0.98 16.95 9.71
N GLY A 235 0.26 17.42 9.79
CA GLY A 235 1.45 16.59 9.96
C GLY A 235 2.65 17.14 9.20
N VAL A 236 3.69 16.31 9.09
CA VAL A 236 5.00 16.72 8.55
C VAL A 236 5.13 16.52 7.04
N VAL A 237 4.23 15.79 6.40
CA VAL A 237 4.26 15.58 4.94
C VAL A 237 3.75 16.84 4.23
N ASP A 238 4.65 17.53 3.52
CA ASP A 238 4.32 18.63 2.62
C ASP A 238 3.97 18.06 1.22
N PHE A 239 2.69 17.89 0.95
CA PHE A 239 2.25 17.33 -0.33
C PHE A 239 2.64 18.16 -1.56
N LYS A 240 2.83 19.48 -1.43
CA LYS A 240 3.33 20.29 -2.56
C LYS A 240 4.75 19.91 -2.92
N LYS A 241 5.62 19.79 -1.91
CA LYS A 241 7.01 19.35 -2.13
C LYS A 241 7.05 17.92 -2.63
N LEU A 242 6.27 17.04 -2.04
CA LEU A 242 6.20 15.64 -2.44
C LEU A 242 5.75 15.48 -3.90
N PHE A 243 4.67 16.14 -4.31
CA PHE A 243 4.22 16.11 -5.71
C PHE A 243 5.24 16.76 -6.66
N ALA A 244 5.94 17.82 -6.23
CA ALA A 244 7.02 18.39 -7.03
C ALA A 244 8.20 17.41 -7.21
N ALA A 245 8.53 16.61 -6.19
CA ALA A 245 9.55 15.56 -6.29
C ALA A 245 9.12 14.45 -7.25
N PHE A 246 7.87 14.00 -7.19
CA PHE A 246 7.30 13.04 -8.15
C PHE A 246 7.26 13.57 -9.59
N ALA A 247 6.93 14.85 -9.77
CA ALA A 247 6.94 15.49 -11.09
C ALA A 247 8.33 15.51 -11.72
N LYS A 248 9.39 15.73 -10.93
CA LYS A 248 10.79 15.73 -11.41
C LYS A 248 11.21 14.38 -12.00
N ILE A 249 10.69 13.27 -11.46
CA ILE A 249 10.99 11.92 -11.96
C ILE A 249 9.99 11.44 -13.03
N GLY A 250 9.01 12.28 -13.42
CA GLY A 250 7.97 11.91 -14.40
C GLY A 250 7.01 10.83 -13.90
N TYR A 251 6.77 10.72 -12.59
CA TYR A 251 5.88 9.69 -12.05
C TYR A 251 4.46 9.82 -12.60
N ALA A 252 3.93 8.71 -13.13
CA ALA A 252 2.57 8.60 -13.70
C ALA A 252 1.73 7.47 -13.07
N GLY A 253 2.24 6.85 -12.03
CA GLY A 253 1.53 5.79 -11.29
C GLY A 253 0.35 6.31 -10.47
N PRO A 254 -0.41 5.40 -9.83
CA PRO A 254 -1.54 5.77 -8.98
C PRO A 254 -1.08 6.36 -7.64
N TYR A 255 -1.80 7.37 -7.18
CA TYR A 255 -1.82 7.80 -5.79
C TYR A 255 -3.09 7.27 -5.13
N THR A 256 -2.99 6.85 -3.87
CA THR A 256 -4.13 6.40 -3.06
C THR A 256 -4.06 7.02 -1.68
N VAL A 257 -5.14 7.61 -1.22
CA VAL A 257 -5.23 8.10 0.16
C VAL A 257 -5.51 6.92 1.09
N GLU A 258 -4.61 6.74 2.06
CA GLU A 258 -4.70 5.71 3.12
C GLU A 258 -4.52 6.36 4.49
N MET A 259 -5.32 7.37 4.81
CA MET A 259 -5.27 8.04 6.10
C MET A 259 -6.10 7.30 7.13
N ILE A 260 -5.50 6.32 7.79
CA ILE A 260 -6.14 5.52 8.84
C ILE A 260 -5.54 5.99 10.17
N PRO A 261 -6.38 6.51 11.09
CA PRO A 261 -5.89 7.04 12.34
C PRO A 261 -5.45 5.91 13.28
N PHE A 262 -4.13 5.84 13.50
CA PHE A 262 -3.52 5.01 14.54
C PHE A 262 -2.81 5.92 15.53
N SER A 263 -3.41 6.21 16.66
CA SER A 263 -2.73 6.99 17.67
C SER A 263 -1.88 6.11 18.58
N ARG A 264 -2.43 5.04 19.10
CA ARG A 264 -1.73 4.01 19.91
C ARG A 264 -2.54 2.73 19.97
N LEU A 265 -1.88 1.59 20.06
CA LEU A 265 -2.50 0.40 20.63
C LEU A 265 -2.60 0.57 22.17
N PRO A 266 -3.77 0.33 22.79
CA PRO A 266 -4.99 -0.24 22.21
C PRO A 266 -5.95 0.78 21.57
N ASP A 267 -5.58 2.06 21.49
CA ASP A 267 -6.46 3.16 21.07
C ASP A 267 -6.57 3.25 19.53
N LEU A 268 -6.66 2.12 18.86
CA LEU A 268 -6.90 2.08 17.42
C LEU A 268 -8.28 2.70 17.13
N VAL A 269 -8.27 3.81 16.40
CA VAL A 269 -9.50 4.43 15.91
C VAL A 269 -9.87 3.75 14.59
N MET A 270 -11.03 3.08 14.59
CA MET A 270 -11.54 2.43 13.39
C MET A 270 -12.09 3.48 12.42
N PRO A 271 -11.82 3.32 11.11
CA PRO A 271 -12.43 4.17 10.09
C PRO A 271 -13.95 4.11 10.14
N ASP A 272 -14.60 5.25 9.91
CA ASP A 272 -16.04 5.40 9.86
C ASP A 272 -16.50 6.19 8.62
N ALA A 273 -17.80 6.38 8.48
CA ALA A 273 -18.36 7.11 7.36
C ALA A 273 -17.92 8.59 7.34
N ALA A 274 -17.73 9.21 8.50
CA ALA A 274 -17.30 10.60 8.58
C ALA A 274 -15.85 10.77 8.11
N LEU A 275 -14.96 9.82 8.45
CA LEU A 275 -13.60 9.79 7.95
C LEU A 275 -13.59 9.62 6.43
N ALA A 276 -14.40 8.71 5.89
CA ALA A 276 -14.46 8.49 4.44
C ALA A 276 -14.90 9.76 3.69
N GLU A 277 -15.92 10.47 4.18
CA GLU A 277 -16.38 11.74 3.62
C GLU A 277 -15.30 12.83 3.72
N LYS A 278 -14.61 12.95 4.86
CA LYS A 278 -13.50 13.87 5.06
C LYS A 278 -12.38 13.60 4.08
N MET A 279 -11.98 12.34 3.90
CA MET A 279 -10.93 11.96 2.96
C MET A 279 -11.34 12.25 1.51
N ALA A 280 -12.58 11.99 1.13
CA ALA A 280 -13.08 12.33 -0.21
C ALA A 280 -13.03 13.85 -0.49
N ALA A 281 -13.34 14.68 0.51
CA ALA A 281 -13.19 16.13 0.39
C ALA A 281 -11.71 16.54 0.25
N GLN A 282 -10.83 16.00 1.09
CA GLN A 282 -9.40 16.30 1.07
C GLN A 282 -8.67 15.80 -0.20
N ILE A 283 -9.16 14.72 -0.83
CA ILE A 283 -8.68 14.29 -2.15
C ILE A 283 -8.90 15.40 -3.20
N LYS A 284 -10.03 16.10 -3.16
CA LYS A 284 -10.30 17.21 -4.09
C LYS A 284 -9.31 18.36 -3.88
N GLU A 285 -8.95 18.64 -2.63
CA GLU A 285 -7.94 19.65 -2.30
C GLU A 285 -6.54 19.21 -2.76
N LEU A 286 -6.14 17.95 -2.55
CA LEU A 286 -4.88 17.40 -3.04
C LEU A 286 -4.75 17.48 -4.57
N LYS A 287 -5.84 17.29 -5.30
CA LYS A 287 -5.85 17.38 -6.77
C LYS A 287 -5.58 18.82 -7.26
N ALA A 288 -5.87 19.81 -6.44
CA ALA A 288 -5.63 21.22 -6.75
C ALA A 288 -4.17 21.66 -6.51
N LEU A 289 -3.39 20.90 -5.75
CA LEU A 289 -1.96 21.16 -5.55
C LEU A 289 -1.13 20.78 -6.79
#